data_dc3672178a161a9dbb11c6d1f699f31d
#
_entry.id   dc3672178a161a9dbb11c6d1f699f31d
#
_cell.length_a   1.000
_cell.length_b   1.000
_cell.length_c   1.000
_cell.angle_alpha   90.00
_cell.angle_beta   90.00
_cell.angle_gamma   90.00
#
_symmetry.space_group_name_H-M   'P 1'
#
loop_
_entity.id
_entity.type
_entity.pdbx_description
1 polymer ?
#
loop_
_entity_poly.entity_id
_entity_poly.type
_entity_poly.pdbx_seq_one_letter_code
_entity_poly.pdbx_strand_id
1 'polypeptide(L)'
;MKSDLPFCSRPLVWAQPKAMSRAYELRSADSPVGSLRFEKSCGSLASADVASQKWTFKRAGFLAPRVTVRSANLEDDVAVFRPHWSGGGTLHFADGHQVQWRCTNFWGSQWAFVGSDNHILVRFSHHEGFFKAEAQLEFEDSSAALPEFPLLVALGWYLMILTADDSAAVIAATVAAT
;
A
#
# COMPACT_ATOMS: atom_id res chain seq x y z
N MET A 1 5.41 -12.95 -28.23
CA MET A 1 4.76 -13.33 -26.95
C MET A 1 4.31 -12.05 -26.29
N LYS A 2 3.00 -11.75 -26.30
CA LYS A 2 2.44 -10.67 -25.47
C LYS A 2 2.61 -11.13 -24.02
N SER A 3 3.40 -10.42 -23.26
CA SER A 3 3.48 -10.60 -21.81
C SER A 3 2.10 -10.32 -21.28
N ASP A 4 1.41 -11.34 -20.77
CA ASP A 4 0.18 -11.19 -19.99
C ASP A 4 0.54 -10.55 -18.65
N LEU A 5 0.85 -9.25 -18.66
CA LEU A 5 0.97 -8.45 -17.45
C LEU A 5 -0.44 -8.35 -16.85
N PRO A 6 -0.66 -8.80 -15.62
CA PRO A 6 -1.97 -8.80 -14.97
C PRO A 6 -2.58 -7.40 -14.80
N PHE A 7 -1.83 -6.36 -15.14
CA PHE A 7 -2.21 -4.95 -15.01
C PHE A 7 -2.52 -4.25 -16.35
N CYS A 8 -2.64 -4.99 -17.46
CA CYS A 8 -2.94 -4.41 -18.78
C CYS A 8 -4.34 -3.80 -18.88
N SER A 9 -5.27 -4.18 -18.01
CA SER A 9 -6.63 -3.65 -18.00
C SER A 9 -6.75 -2.54 -16.95
N ARG A 10 -7.05 -1.33 -17.37
CA ARG A 10 -7.32 -0.17 -16.52
C ARG A 10 -8.81 0.09 -16.43
N PRO A 11 -9.32 0.64 -15.32
CA PRO A 11 -8.62 1.09 -14.10
C PRO A 11 -8.33 -0.05 -13.12
N LEU A 12 -7.25 0.09 -12.31
CA LEU A 12 -7.02 -0.70 -11.11
C LEU A 12 -7.59 0.03 -9.90
N VAL A 13 -8.32 -0.69 -9.08
CA VAL A 13 -8.98 -0.13 -7.90
C VAL A 13 -8.81 -1.06 -6.70
N TRP A 14 -8.29 -0.54 -5.58
CA TRP A 14 -8.44 -1.19 -4.30
C TRP A 14 -9.82 -0.90 -3.73
N ALA A 15 -10.52 -1.91 -3.29
CA ALA A 15 -11.85 -1.79 -2.70
C ALA A 15 -12.00 -2.70 -1.48
N GLN A 16 -12.82 -2.25 -0.53
CA GLN A 16 -13.23 -3.02 0.63
C GLN A 16 -14.57 -3.70 0.32
N PRO A 17 -14.63 -5.04 0.13
CA PRO A 17 -15.87 -5.73 -0.26
C PRO A 17 -16.96 -5.65 0.81
N LYS A 18 -16.55 -5.75 2.09
CA LYS A 18 -17.46 -5.71 3.25
C LYS A 18 -17.04 -4.58 4.19
N ALA A 19 -17.98 -3.71 4.53
CA ALA A 19 -17.78 -2.71 5.57
C ALA A 19 -17.31 -3.38 6.88
N MET A 20 -16.41 -2.73 7.62
CA MET A 20 -15.80 -3.21 8.86
C MET A 20 -14.92 -4.47 8.73
N SER A 21 -14.74 -5.03 7.55
CA SER A 21 -13.77 -6.09 7.29
C SER A 21 -12.42 -5.46 6.98
N ARG A 22 -11.33 -6.00 7.54
CA ARG A 22 -9.96 -5.59 7.18
C ARG A 22 -9.39 -6.48 6.07
N ALA A 23 -10.24 -6.77 5.08
CA ALA A 23 -9.90 -7.49 3.85
C ALA A 23 -10.27 -6.61 2.66
N TYR A 24 -9.36 -6.50 1.72
CA TYR A 24 -9.42 -5.63 0.55
C TYR A 24 -9.12 -6.42 -0.71
N GLU A 25 -9.72 -6.04 -1.81
CA GLU A 25 -9.51 -6.63 -3.13
C GLU A 25 -8.97 -5.60 -4.10
N LEU A 26 -7.92 -5.95 -4.83
CA LEU A 26 -7.48 -5.20 -6.00
C LEU A 26 -8.26 -5.72 -7.20
N ARG A 27 -8.95 -4.82 -7.88
CA ARG A 27 -9.77 -5.13 -9.04
C ARG A 27 -9.22 -4.47 -10.30
N SER A 28 -9.24 -5.21 -11.40
CA SER A 28 -9.02 -4.69 -12.75
C SER A 28 -10.34 -4.84 -13.48
N ALA A 29 -11.02 -3.71 -13.75
CA ALA A 29 -12.44 -3.70 -14.11
C ALA A 29 -13.27 -4.51 -13.09
N ASP A 30 -13.95 -5.57 -13.50
CA ASP A 30 -14.77 -6.41 -12.60
C ASP A 30 -14.04 -7.65 -12.05
N SER A 31 -12.78 -7.87 -12.45
CA SER A 31 -12.03 -9.07 -12.07
C SER A 31 -11.08 -8.80 -10.90
N PRO A 32 -11.09 -9.63 -9.83
CA PRO A 32 -10.11 -9.53 -8.76
C PRO A 32 -8.73 -10.00 -9.27
N VAL A 33 -7.70 -9.15 -9.09
CA VAL A 33 -6.31 -9.42 -9.49
C VAL A 33 -5.35 -9.42 -8.32
N GLY A 34 -5.85 -9.15 -7.12
CA GLY A 34 -5.08 -9.19 -5.89
C GLY A 34 -5.93 -9.04 -4.65
N SER A 35 -5.31 -9.27 -3.48
CA SER A 35 -5.93 -9.12 -2.17
C SER A 35 -4.95 -8.64 -1.12
N LEU A 36 -5.47 -7.94 -0.11
CA LEU A 36 -4.77 -7.58 1.11
C LEU A 36 -5.67 -7.89 2.31
N ARG A 37 -5.15 -8.60 3.31
CA ARG A 37 -5.88 -8.95 4.52
C ARG A 37 -5.05 -8.71 5.76
N PHE A 38 -5.59 -7.97 6.72
CA PHE A 38 -5.04 -7.88 8.06
C PHE A 38 -5.49 -9.08 8.90
N GLU A 39 -4.57 -9.64 9.68
CA GLU A 39 -4.85 -10.84 10.49
C GLU A 39 -5.74 -10.57 11.69
N LYS A 40 -5.69 -9.33 12.22
CA LYS A 40 -6.46 -8.93 13.40
C LYS A 40 -7.20 -7.62 13.16
N SER A 41 -8.32 -7.45 13.87
CA SER A 41 -9.10 -6.23 13.84
C SER A 41 -8.29 -5.00 14.31
N CYS A 42 -7.43 -5.19 15.30
CA CYS A 42 -6.47 -4.19 15.77
C CYS A 42 -5.06 -4.77 15.60
N GLY A 43 -4.30 -4.28 14.66
CA GLY A 43 -2.94 -4.75 14.42
C GLY A 43 -2.42 -4.39 13.05
N SER A 44 -1.12 -4.53 12.88
CA SER A 44 -0.41 -4.14 11.66
C SER A 44 0.06 -5.32 10.81
N LEU A 45 -0.14 -6.56 11.26
CA LEU A 45 0.24 -7.73 10.48
C LEU A 45 -0.80 -7.96 9.37
N ALA A 46 -0.35 -7.96 8.13
CA ALA A 46 -1.19 -8.20 6.98
C ALA A 46 -0.48 -9.09 5.96
N SER A 47 -1.26 -9.86 5.21
CA SER A 47 -0.82 -10.63 4.04
C SER A 47 -1.40 -10.04 2.77
N ALA A 48 -0.62 -10.03 1.70
CA ALA A 48 -1.02 -9.59 0.38
C ALA A 48 -0.69 -10.63 -0.68
N ASP A 49 -1.56 -10.73 -1.68
CA ASP A 49 -1.37 -11.54 -2.88
C ASP A 49 -1.73 -10.67 -4.08
N VAL A 50 -0.75 -10.31 -4.89
CA VAL A 50 -0.95 -9.49 -6.09
C VAL A 50 -0.10 -10.08 -7.22
N ALA A 51 -0.72 -10.34 -8.37
CA ALA A 51 -0.07 -10.93 -9.52
C ALA A 51 0.67 -12.25 -9.18
N SER A 52 0.06 -13.11 -8.37
CA SER A 52 0.62 -14.39 -7.90
C SER A 52 1.89 -14.27 -7.04
N GLN A 53 2.23 -13.06 -6.61
CA GLN A 53 3.30 -12.83 -5.64
C GLN A 53 2.67 -12.55 -4.27
N LYS A 54 3.28 -13.12 -3.21
CA LYS A 54 2.74 -13.06 -1.85
C LYS A 54 3.73 -12.44 -0.89
N TRP A 55 3.23 -11.52 -0.07
CA TRP A 55 4.00 -10.85 0.97
C TRP A 55 3.27 -10.81 2.29
N THR A 56 4.06 -10.65 3.36
CA THR A 56 3.61 -10.23 4.68
C THR A 56 4.18 -8.87 5.01
N PHE A 57 3.33 -8.00 5.54
CA PHE A 57 3.68 -6.67 6.03
C PHE A 57 3.50 -6.60 7.53
N LYS A 58 4.47 -6.06 8.25
CA LYS A 58 4.37 -5.86 9.69
C LYS A 58 5.04 -4.56 10.11
N ARG A 59 4.27 -3.69 10.76
CA ARG A 59 4.84 -2.51 11.43
C ARG A 59 5.42 -2.94 12.78
N ALA A 60 6.66 -2.55 13.06
CA ALA A 60 7.37 -2.81 14.30
C ALA A 60 8.16 -1.56 14.73
N GLY A 61 8.51 -1.49 16.02
CA GLY A 61 9.26 -0.38 16.63
C GLY A 61 8.35 0.70 17.18
N PHE A 62 8.59 1.09 18.44
CA PHE A 62 7.84 2.17 19.10
C PHE A 62 8.52 3.53 18.87
N LEU A 63 9.84 3.60 19.07
CA LEU A 63 10.61 4.85 18.92
C LEU A 63 11.07 5.10 17.48
N ALA A 64 11.28 4.04 16.71
CA ALA A 64 11.66 4.09 15.31
C ALA A 64 10.77 3.13 14.51
N PRO A 65 9.54 3.53 14.20
CA PRO A 65 8.61 2.66 13.48
C PRO A 65 9.15 2.33 12.10
N ARG A 66 8.99 1.08 11.70
CA ARG A 66 9.31 0.60 10.36
C ARG A 66 8.31 -0.46 9.95
N VAL A 67 8.10 -0.62 8.65
CA VAL A 67 7.34 -1.74 8.10
C VAL A 67 8.30 -2.70 7.43
N THR A 68 8.34 -3.93 7.89
CA THR A 68 9.08 -5.02 7.25
C THR A 68 8.20 -5.68 6.19
N VAL A 69 8.81 -5.99 5.06
CA VAL A 69 8.18 -6.68 3.93
C VAL A 69 8.89 -8.02 3.73
N ARG A 70 8.14 -9.11 3.90
CA ARG A 70 8.65 -10.47 3.64
C ARG A 70 7.92 -11.09 2.47
N SER A 71 8.66 -11.76 1.60
CA SER A 71 8.05 -12.66 0.63
C SER A 71 7.59 -13.94 1.34
N ALA A 72 6.41 -14.45 0.96
CA ALA A 72 5.90 -15.70 1.53
C ALA A 72 6.82 -16.92 1.25
N ASN A 73 7.70 -16.80 0.26
CA ASN A 73 8.61 -17.86 -0.17
C ASN A 73 10.02 -17.73 0.43
N LEU A 74 10.30 -16.65 1.17
CA LEU A 74 11.61 -16.35 1.76
C LEU A 74 11.43 -15.99 3.24
N GLU A 75 12.35 -16.45 4.09
CA GLU A 75 12.37 -16.07 5.51
C GLU A 75 12.90 -14.65 5.73
N ASP A 76 13.67 -14.13 4.76
CA ASP A 76 14.31 -12.83 4.84
C ASP A 76 13.38 -11.66 4.44
N ASP A 77 13.65 -10.51 5.01
CA ASP A 77 12.98 -9.26 4.64
C ASP A 77 13.47 -8.83 3.23
N VAL A 78 12.55 -8.75 2.26
CA VAL A 78 12.86 -8.31 0.89
C VAL A 78 12.95 -6.79 0.77
N ALA A 79 12.29 -6.08 1.68
CA ALA A 79 12.36 -4.63 1.78
C ALA A 79 11.95 -4.14 3.17
N VAL A 80 12.36 -2.91 3.51
CA VAL A 80 11.98 -2.24 4.76
C VAL A 80 11.54 -0.82 4.44
N PHE A 81 10.32 -0.48 4.82
CA PHE A 81 9.81 0.89 4.74
C PHE A 81 10.08 1.64 6.03
N ARG A 82 10.65 2.84 5.92
CA ARG A 82 10.95 3.75 7.04
C ARG A 82 10.15 5.03 6.87
N PRO A 83 9.16 5.31 7.74
CA PRO A 83 8.41 6.55 7.68
C PRO A 83 9.29 7.75 8.05
N HIS A 84 8.95 8.92 7.48
CA HIS A 84 9.57 10.20 7.81
C HIS A 84 8.67 11.01 8.74
N TRP A 85 9.26 11.88 9.56
CA TRP A 85 8.53 12.81 10.43
C TRP A 85 7.60 13.76 9.69
N SER A 86 7.97 14.15 8.46
CA SER A 86 7.19 15.04 7.60
C SER A 86 6.04 14.36 6.87
N GLY A 87 5.78 13.08 7.17
CA GLY A 87 4.86 12.23 6.43
C GLY A 87 5.55 11.51 5.26
N GLY A 88 4.94 10.43 4.78
CA GLY A 88 5.55 9.56 3.78
C GLY A 88 6.68 8.71 4.35
N GLY A 89 7.65 8.36 3.52
CA GLY A 89 8.77 7.51 3.93
C GLY A 89 9.60 7.01 2.76
N THR A 90 10.59 6.17 3.07
CA THR A 90 11.45 5.52 2.08
C THR A 90 11.37 4.01 2.21
N LEU A 91 11.11 3.34 1.11
CA LEU A 91 11.20 1.90 0.97
C LEU A 91 12.63 1.55 0.52
N HIS A 92 13.31 0.76 1.33
CA HIS A 92 14.67 0.26 1.07
C HIS A 92 14.57 -1.22 0.70
N PHE A 93 14.99 -1.57 -0.49
CA PHE A 93 15.06 -2.95 -0.94
C PHE A 93 16.37 -3.61 -0.51
N ALA A 94 16.37 -4.94 -0.44
CA ALA A 94 17.54 -5.72 -0.03
C ALA A 94 18.76 -5.57 -0.98
N ASP A 95 18.52 -5.26 -2.27
CA ASP A 95 19.56 -4.97 -3.28
C ASP A 95 20.14 -3.55 -3.20
N GLY A 96 19.61 -2.71 -2.26
CA GLY A 96 20.09 -1.36 -2.00
C GLY A 96 19.37 -0.26 -2.77
N HIS A 97 18.48 -0.57 -3.71
CA HIS A 97 17.70 0.48 -4.36
C HIS A 97 16.59 1.01 -3.42
N GLN A 98 16.10 2.22 -3.69
CA GLN A 98 15.17 2.92 -2.83
C GLN A 98 14.05 3.56 -3.65
N VAL A 99 12.85 3.56 -3.05
CA VAL A 99 11.66 4.21 -3.61
C VAL A 99 11.02 5.07 -2.52
N GLN A 100 10.61 6.28 -2.86
CA GLN A 100 10.00 7.21 -1.92
C GLN A 100 8.47 7.12 -1.95
N TRP A 101 7.85 7.08 -0.79
CA TRP A 101 6.41 7.24 -0.59
C TRP A 101 6.11 8.67 -0.20
N ARG A 102 5.31 9.39 -1.00
CA ARG A 102 5.02 10.81 -0.79
C ARG A 102 3.55 11.14 -1.03
N CYS A 103 3.04 12.09 -0.24
CA CYS A 103 1.79 12.77 -0.56
C CYS A 103 2.01 13.69 -1.77
N THR A 104 1.15 13.63 -2.77
CA THR A 104 1.28 14.39 -4.03
C THR A 104 0.30 15.53 -4.16
N ASN A 105 -0.62 15.69 -3.19
CA ASN A 105 -1.55 16.82 -3.17
C ASN A 105 -1.66 17.43 -1.77
N PHE A 106 -2.17 18.66 -1.72
CA PHE A 106 -2.33 19.43 -0.48
C PHE A 106 -3.34 18.79 0.50
N TRP A 107 -4.35 18.10 -0.02
CA TRP A 107 -5.45 17.54 0.79
C TRP A 107 -5.11 16.19 1.43
N GLY A 108 -3.95 15.61 1.13
CA GLY A 108 -3.56 14.32 1.69
C GLY A 108 -4.30 13.11 1.09
N SER A 109 -5.09 13.32 0.04
CA SER A 109 -5.89 12.27 -0.60
C SER A 109 -5.16 11.53 -1.74
N GLN A 110 -3.99 12.02 -2.14
CA GLN A 110 -3.18 11.40 -3.18
C GLN A 110 -1.78 11.06 -2.67
N TRP A 111 -1.42 9.82 -2.80
CA TRP A 111 -0.11 9.29 -2.39
C TRP A 111 0.54 8.55 -3.55
N ALA A 112 1.85 8.57 -3.63
CA ALA A 112 2.57 7.90 -4.70
C ALA A 112 3.90 7.30 -4.26
N PHE A 113 4.26 6.18 -4.88
CA PHE A 113 5.64 5.74 -4.92
C PHE A 113 6.36 6.44 -6.07
N VAL A 114 7.54 6.96 -5.76
CA VAL A 114 8.35 7.79 -6.66
C VAL A 114 9.76 7.23 -6.69
N GLY A 115 10.27 6.97 -7.89
CA GLY A 115 11.63 6.50 -8.12
C GLY A 115 12.70 7.56 -7.86
N SER A 116 13.96 7.18 -7.95
CA SER A 116 15.12 8.04 -7.71
C SER A 116 15.24 9.20 -8.71
N ASP A 117 14.69 9.03 -9.91
CA ASP A 117 14.60 10.03 -10.99
C ASP A 117 13.40 10.98 -10.85
N ASN A 118 12.71 10.90 -9.71
CA ASN A 118 11.47 11.64 -9.42
C ASN A 118 10.27 11.23 -10.31
N HIS A 119 10.35 10.10 -11.01
CA HIS A 119 9.24 9.54 -11.78
C HIS A 119 8.23 8.85 -10.87
N ILE A 120 6.93 9.10 -11.12
CA ILE A 120 5.85 8.44 -10.36
C ILE A 120 5.68 7.01 -10.88
N LEU A 121 5.94 6.03 -10.02
CA LEU A 121 5.79 4.61 -10.34
C LEU A 121 4.33 4.17 -10.25
N VAL A 122 3.65 4.55 -9.18
CA VAL A 122 2.22 4.34 -8.97
C VAL A 122 1.66 5.41 -8.04
N ARG A 123 0.50 5.98 -8.41
CA ARG A 123 -0.26 6.93 -7.60
C ARG A 123 -1.55 6.28 -7.13
N PHE A 124 -1.91 6.56 -5.90
CA PHE A 124 -3.15 6.17 -5.25
C PHE A 124 -3.98 7.41 -5.01
N SER A 125 -5.16 7.47 -5.59
CA SER A 125 -6.15 8.52 -5.36
C SER A 125 -7.28 7.95 -4.51
N HIS A 126 -7.32 8.37 -3.23
CA HIS A 126 -8.36 7.95 -2.31
C HIS A 126 -9.64 8.74 -2.56
N HIS A 127 -10.73 8.04 -2.74
CA HIS A 127 -12.07 8.60 -2.77
C HIS A 127 -12.76 8.30 -1.43
N GLU A 128 -13.08 9.35 -0.68
CA GLU A 128 -13.83 9.21 0.57
C GLU A 128 -15.25 8.74 0.28
N GLY A 129 -15.50 7.45 0.42
CA GLY A 129 -16.83 6.89 0.55
C GLY A 129 -17.17 6.73 2.03
N PHE A 130 -18.36 7.14 2.45
CA PHE A 130 -18.81 7.16 3.86
C PHE A 130 -18.70 5.80 4.60
N PHE A 131 -18.57 4.68 3.91
CA PHE A 131 -18.67 3.36 4.52
C PHE A 131 -17.62 2.33 4.05
N LYS A 132 -16.84 2.61 2.99
CA LYS A 132 -15.87 1.66 2.43
C LYS A 132 -14.62 2.38 1.96
N ALA A 133 -13.46 1.81 2.30
CA ALA A 133 -12.19 2.30 1.78
C ALA A 133 -12.02 1.89 0.32
N GLU A 134 -11.71 2.87 -0.53
CA GLU A 134 -11.47 2.69 -1.96
C GLU A 134 -10.36 3.61 -2.44
N ALA A 135 -9.50 3.12 -3.32
CA ALA A 135 -8.51 3.95 -4.01
C ALA A 135 -8.31 3.51 -5.46
N GLN A 136 -8.34 4.48 -6.36
CA GLN A 136 -7.98 4.29 -7.76
C GLN A 136 -6.46 4.41 -7.92
N LEU A 137 -5.88 3.54 -8.76
CA LEU A 137 -4.46 3.55 -9.07
C LEU A 137 -4.21 4.13 -10.47
N GLU A 138 -3.22 5.02 -10.56
CA GLU A 138 -2.72 5.60 -11.79
C GLU A 138 -1.24 5.26 -11.95
N PHE A 139 -0.84 4.77 -13.11
CA PHE A 139 0.53 4.37 -13.42
C PHE A 139 0.75 4.33 -14.94
N GLU A 140 2.01 4.34 -15.36
CA GLU A 140 2.40 4.14 -16.76
C GLU A 140 2.72 2.66 -17.03
N ASP A 141 2.67 2.25 -18.29
CA ASP A 141 2.97 0.87 -18.70
C ASP A 141 4.42 0.49 -18.40
N SER A 142 5.34 1.46 -18.48
CA SER A 142 6.74 1.31 -18.07
C SER A 142 6.89 0.94 -16.60
N SER A 143 6.11 1.56 -15.72
CA SER A 143 6.09 1.26 -14.28
C SER A 143 5.48 -0.12 -14.01
N ALA A 144 4.40 -0.46 -14.72
CA ALA A 144 3.74 -1.76 -14.58
C ALA A 144 4.63 -2.95 -15.01
N ALA A 145 5.66 -2.70 -15.82
CA ALA A 145 6.64 -3.70 -16.24
C ALA A 145 7.76 -3.94 -15.21
N LEU A 146 7.86 -3.11 -14.17
CA LEU A 146 8.88 -3.28 -13.13
C LEU A 146 8.59 -4.51 -12.25
N PRO A 147 9.60 -5.31 -11.90
CA PRO A 147 9.41 -6.51 -11.07
C PRO A 147 8.84 -6.20 -9.68
N GLU A 148 9.15 -5.04 -9.12
CA GLU A 148 8.67 -4.56 -7.82
C GLU A 148 7.26 -3.94 -7.87
N PHE A 149 6.70 -3.67 -9.05
CA PHE A 149 5.42 -2.98 -9.20
C PHE A 149 4.28 -3.65 -8.41
N PRO A 150 4.09 -4.99 -8.43
CA PRO A 150 3.06 -5.66 -7.65
C PRO A 150 3.22 -5.42 -6.13
N LEU A 151 4.47 -5.39 -5.64
CA LEU A 151 4.77 -5.06 -4.25
C LEU A 151 4.39 -3.61 -3.92
N LEU A 152 4.75 -2.65 -4.78
CA LEU A 152 4.41 -1.24 -4.58
C LEU A 152 2.89 -1.03 -4.53
N VAL A 153 2.15 -1.72 -5.39
CA VAL A 153 0.67 -1.70 -5.39
C VAL A 153 0.10 -2.22 -4.08
N ALA A 154 0.62 -3.33 -3.55
CA ALA A 154 0.16 -3.93 -2.30
C ALA A 154 0.56 -3.08 -1.07
N LEU A 155 1.85 -2.68 -1.01
CA LEU A 155 2.39 -1.92 0.12
C LEU A 155 1.77 -0.53 0.22
N GLY A 156 1.55 0.16 -0.91
CA GLY A 156 0.93 1.48 -0.90
C GLY A 156 -0.45 1.47 -0.26
N TRP A 157 -1.27 0.49 -0.61
CA TRP A 157 -2.59 0.33 0.02
C TRP A 157 -2.47 0.02 1.51
N TYR A 158 -1.57 -0.88 1.90
CA TYR A 158 -1.30 -1.16 3.30
C TYR A 158 -0.91 0.09 4.10
N LEU A 159 -0.03 0.95 3.55
CA LEU A 159 0.39 2.20 4.19
C LEU A 159 -0.77 3.19 4.32
N MET A 160 -1.64 3.29 3.33
CA MET A 160 -2.84 4.14 3.41
C MET A 160 -3.78 3.70 4.52
N ILE A 161 -4.04 2.40 4.65
CA ILE A 161 -4.89 1.87 5.72
C ILE A 161 -4.26 2.12 7.10
N LEU A 162 -2.95 1.92 7.27
CA LEU A 162 -2.27 2.24 8.54
C LEU A 162 -2.38 3.72 8.89
N THR A 163 -2.24 4.61 7.92
CA THR A 163 -2.37 6.06 8.15
C THR A 163 -3.80 6.43 8.57
N ALA A 164 -4.80 5.82 7.95
CA ALA A 164 -6.20 6.01 8.33
C ALA A 164 -6.48 5.50 9.75
N ASP A 165 -5.97 4.33 10.11
CA ASP A 165 -6.09 3.76 11.46
C ASP A 165 -5.44 4.67 12.52
N ASP A 166 -4.23 5.18 12.25
CA ASP A 166 -3.50 6.07 13.16
C ASP A 166 -4.28 7.40 13.35
N SER A 167 -4.85 7.95 12.29
CA SER A 167 -5.66 9.17 12.33
C SER A 167 -6.94 8.95 13.15
N ALA A 168 -7.63 7.84 12.97
CA ALA A 168 -8.82 7.49 13.74
C ALA A 168 -8.51 7.31 15.24
N ALA A 169 -7.36 6.71 15.57
CA ALA A 169 -6.93 6.54 16.96
C ALA A 169 -6.67 7.89 17.66
N VAL A 170 -6.06 8.85 16.96
CA VAL A 170 -5.81 10.21 17.49
C VAL A 170 -7.14 10.93 17.75
N ILE A 171 -8.09 10.87 16.82
CA ILE A 171 -9.41 11.49 16.99
C ILE A 171 -10.13 10.88 18.19
N ALA A 172 -10.17 9.55 18.31
CA ALA A 172 -10.79 8.87 19.43
C ALA A 172 -10.19 9.25 20.79
N ALA A 173 -8.86 9.37 20.88
CA ALA A 173 -8.16 9.79 22.08
C ALA A 173 -8.48 11.24 22.46
N THR A 174 -8.63 12.14 21.48
CA THR A 174 -8.97 13.55 21.71
C THR A 174 -10.41 13.69 22.24
N VAL A 175 -11.35 12.94 21.67
CA VAL A 175 -12.76 12.96 22.11
C VAL A 175 -12.92 12.37 23.53
N ALA A 176 -12.15 11.35 23.90
CA ALA A 176 -12.22 10.74 25.23
C ALA A 176 -11.61 11.62 26.33
N ALA A 177 -10.81 12.65 25.98
CA ALA A 177 -10.16 13.56 26.93
C ALA A 177 -10.97 14.84 27.20
N THR A 178 -12.14 15.01 26.54
CA THR A 178 -13.07 16.14 26.70
C THR A 178 -14.29 15.73 27.50
#